data_5081afb8b77bbb3032cc0d83f14fb4ef
#
_entry.id   5081afb8b77bbb3032cc0d83f14fb4ef
#
_cell.length_a   1.000
_cell.length_b   1.000
_cell.length_c   1.000
_cell.angle_alpha   90.00
_cell.angle_beta   90.00
_cell.angle_gamma   90.00
#
_symmetry.space_group_name_H-M   'P 1'
#
loop_
_entity.id
_entity.type
_entity.pdbx_description
1 polymer ?
#
loop_
_entity_poly.entity_id
_entity_poly.type
_entity_poly.pdbx_seq_one_letter_code
_entity_poly.pdbx_strand_id
1 'polypeptide(L)'
;MILIHVSGAQIMLRQFVTFLPTIFLVCFLVIQYRVQKFIYRRIKKIYEDVSLLESTNFADREVATDMRTLTRQVEQFARNKKIEIETLKGREAYRKEFLGNISHELKTPLFTVQGYIDTLVEGAHKDKAIRKKYLARAQKGVERLTYIVNDMDMITKLEVGDMNLAHTDFDIIELINQIFDQFEMKAAKKKISLVFDMIYTDPIMVHADKERIQQVIANLLVNSIKYGKTNGTTEVAIEDLINNKIILRVTDNGEGIDKTFIPRLFERFFRVDRTGSRKEGGSGLGLAIVKHIIEAHNERIYVDSELGIGSEFSFTLEKADSINPINEELFS
;
A
#
# COMPACT_ATOMS: atom_id res chain seq x y z
N MET A 1 -90.38 17.73 -41.15
CA MET A 1 -89.94 18.06 -39.74
C MET A 1 -89.02 16.98 -39.12
N ILE A 2 -89.19 15.69 -39.41
CA ILE A 2 -88.43 14.59 -38.83
C ILE A 2 -86.95 14.56 -39.35
N LEU A 3 -86.66 14.91 -40.62
CA LEU A 3 -85.30 14.91 -41.23
C LEU A 3 -84.36 15.97 -40.61
N ILE A 4 -84.86 17.10 -40.14
CA ILE A 4 -84.06 18.18 -39.54
C ILE A 4 -83.64 17.78 -38.10
N HIS A 5 -84.49 17.01 -37.40
CA HIS A 5 -84.15 16.56 -36.03
C HIS A 5 -83.10 15.47 -36.02
N VAL A 6 -83.09 14.59 -37.00
CA VAL A 6 -82.02 13.52 -37.12
C VAL A 6 -80.70 14.14 -37.51
N SER A 7 -80.63 15.14 -38.38
CA SER A 7 -79.41 15.84 -38.77
C SER A 7 -78.80 16.60 -37.58
N GLY A 8 -79.63 17.26 -36.72
CA GLY A 8 -79.12 17.94 -35.51
C GLY A 8 -78.56 17.02 -34.46
N ALA A 9 -79.16 15.84 -34.27
CA ALA A 9 -78.63 14.82 -33.33
C ALA A 9 -77.33 14.18 -33.81
N GLN A 10 -77.19 13.97 -35.11
CA GLN A 10 -75.91 13.44 -35.66
C GLN A 10 -74.77 14.47 -35.58
N ILE A 11 -75.06 15.76 -35.76
CA ILE A 11 -74.05 16.82 -35.61
C ILE A 11 -73.63 16.93 -34.14
N MET A 12 -74.54 16.90 -33.19
CA MET A 12 -74.24 16.87 -31.76
C MET A 12 -73.44 15.67 -31.36
N LEU A 13 -73.77 14.47 -31.79
CA LEU A 13 -73.04 13.24 -31.52
C LEU A 13 -71.61 13.29 -32.04
N ARG A 14 -71.45 13.80 -33.26
CA ARG A 14 -70.09 13.97 -33.87
C ARG A 14 -69.25 14.98 -33.11
N GLN A 15 -69.83 16.08 -32.65
CA GLN A 15 -69.14 17.04 -31.80
C GLN A 15 -68.73 16.43 -30.45
N PHE A 16 -69.59 15.65 -29.81
CA PHE A 16 -69.34 14.98 -28.55
C PHE A 16 -68.19 13.96 -28.69
N VAL A 17 -68.21 13.16 -29.77
CA VAL A 17 -67.20 12.14 -30.08
C VAL A 17 -65.81 12.74 -30.35
N THR A 18 -65.73 13.96 -30.85
CA THR A 18 -64.45 14.64 -31.08
C THR A 18 -64.00 15.50 -29.88
N PHE A 19 -64.92 16.11 -29.15
CA PHE A 19 -64.63 17.05 -28.06
C PHE A 19 -64.14 16.31 -26.77
N LEU A 20 -64.73 15.15 -26.47
CA LEU A 20 -64.44 14.41 -25.26
C LEU A 20 -62.98 13.86 -25.26
N PRO A 21 -62.55 13.22 -26.35
CA PRO A 21 -61.12 12.75 -26.38
C PRO A 21 -60.09 13.89 -26.44
N THR A 22 -60.43 15.05 -27.08
CA THR A 22 -59.53 16.18 -27.08
C THR A 22 -59.37 16.81 -25.69
N ILE A 23 -60.48 17.00 -24.93
CA ILE A 23 -60.42 17.42 -23.54
C ILE A 23 -59.61 16.42 -22.70
N PHE A 24 -59.88 15.13 -22.83
CA PHE A 24 -59.13 14.08 -22.12
C PHE A 24 -57.65 14.15 -22.42
N LEU A 25 -57.26 14.30 -23.69
CA LEU A 25 -55.87 14.42 -24.09
C LEU A 25 -55.20 15.66 -23.48
N VAL A 26 -55.89 16.82 -23.52
CA VAL A 26 -55.38 18.06 -22.92
C VAL A 26 -55.22 17.92 -21.41
N CYS A 27 -56.22 17.39 -20.71
CA CYS A 27 -56.14 17.14 -19.27
C CYS A 27 -55.02 16.15 -18.92
N PHE A 28 -54.85 15.09 -19.70
CA PHE A 28 -53.80 14.12 -19.53
C PHE A 28 -52.40 14.77 -19.66
N LEU A 29 -52.17 15.56 -20.70
CA LEU A 29 -50.90 16.28 -20.91
C LEU A 29 -50.63 17.30 -19.79
N VAL A 30 -51.63 18.00 -19.32
CA VAL A 30 -51.48 18.96 -18.20
C VAL A 30 -51.16 18.24 -16.90
N ILE A 31 -51.83 17.14 -16.61
CA ILE A 31 -51.52 16.33 -15.41
C ILE A 31 -50.11 15.75 -15.51
N GLN A 32 -49.74 15.18 -16.65
CA GLN A 32 -48.41 14.61 -16.87
C GLN A 32 -47.30 15.67 -16.68
N TYR A 33 -47.49 16.85 -17.23
CA TYR A 33 -46.55 17.98 -17.06
C TYR A 33 -46.44 18.40 -15.58
N ARG A 34 -47.60 18.51 -14.87
CA ARG A 34 -47.64 18.89 -13.44
C ARG A 34 -46.92 17.84 -12.56
N VAL A 35 -47.15 16.56 -12.81
CA VAL A 35 -46.56 15.46 -12.07
C VAL A 35 -45.05 15.44 -12.30
N GLN A 36 -44.58 15.55 -13.55
CA GLN A 36 -43.15 15.61 -13.87
C GLN A 36 -42.49 16.80 -13.18
N LYS A 37 -43.09 18.00 -13.23
CA LYS A 37 -42.54 19.20 -12.59
C LYS A 37 -42.50 19.08 -11.07
N PHE A 38 -43.51 18.44 -10.47
CA PHE A 38 -43.56 18.21 -9.02
C PHE A 38 -42.47 17.22 -8.57
N ILE A 39 -42.33 16.09 -9.26
CA ILE A 39 -41.33 15.07 -8.96
C ILE A 39 -39.93 15.66 -9.12
N TYR A 40 -39.69 16.38 -10.24
CA TYR A 40 -38.41 17.05 -10.50
C TYR A 40 -38.00 17.98 -9.34
N ARG A 41 -38.90 18.87 -8.89
CA ARG A 41 -38.63 19.81 -7.79
C ARG A 41 -38.27 19.07 -6.47
N ARG A 42 -38.97 17.98 -6.19
CA ARG A 42 -38.78 17.23 -4.96
C ARG A 42 -37.44 16.45 -4.97
N ILE A 43 -37.10 15.80 -6.07
CA ILE A 43 -35.83 15.10 -6.23
C ILE A 43 -34.67 16.09 -6.23
N LYS A 44 -34.82 17.23 -6.93
CA LYS A 44 -33.80 18.28 -6.95
C LYS A 44 -33.50 18.79 -5.55
N LYS A 45 -34.51 19.06 -4.74
CA LYS A 45 -34.33 19.51 -3.36
C LYS A 45 -33.61 18.48 -2.51
N ILE A 46 -34.00 17.20 -2.59
CA ILE A 46 -33.30 16.11 -1.86
C ILE A 46 -31.86 16.01 -2.30
N TYR A 47 -31.57 16.10 -3.58
CA TYR A 47 -30.22 16.08 -4.11
C TYR A 47 -29.36 17.26 -3.60
N GLU A 48 -29.93 18.46 -3.62
CA GLU A 48 -29.30 19.68 -3.09
C GLU A 48 -29.01 19.55 -1.58
N ASP A 49 -29.97 19.09 -0.78
CA ASP A 49 -29.83 18.91 0.66
C ASP A 49 -28.73 17.88 0.99
N VAL A 50 -28.65 16.79 0.23
CA VAL A 50 -27.61 15.75 0.42
C VAL A 50 -26.24 16.23 -0.08
N SER A 51 -26.20 16.98 -1.16
CA SER A 51 -24.94 17.50 -1.72
C SER A 51 -24.33 18.63 -0.87
N LEU A 52 -25.13 19.38 -0.12
CA LEU A 52 -24.64 20.38 0.83
C LEU A 52 -23.88 19.77 2.02
N LEU A 53 -24.08 18.48 2.31
CA LEU A 53 -23.30 17.76 3.32
C LEU A 53 -21.87 17.42 2.85
N GLU A 54 -21.57 17.56 1.56
CA GLU A 54 -20.23 17.45 0.99
C GLU A 54 -19.61 18.84 0.86
N SER A 55 -18.76 19.20 1.80
CA SER A 55 -18.03 20.49 1.86
C SER A 55 -16.95 20.67 0.77
N THR A 56 -17.14 20.17 -0.44
CA THR A 56 -16.18 20.29 -1.54
C THR A 56 -16.81 20.78 -2.83
N ASN A 57 -16.48 22.04 -3.19
CA ASN A 57 -16.49 22.64 -4.54
C ASN A 57 -17.73 22.42 -5.41
N PHE A 58 -18.86 22.97 -5.01
CA PHE A 58 -20.08 23.02 -5.85
C PHE A 58 -20.29 24.34 -6.60
N ALA A 59 -19.33 25.26 -6.60
CA ALA A 59 -19.47 26.56 -7.24
C ALA A 59 -19.58 26.52 -8.78
N ASP A 60 -19.29 25.40 -9.44
CA ASP A 60 -19.14 25.32 -10.91
C ASP A 60 -20.00 24.22 -11.60
N ARG A 61 -20.97 23.61 -10.93
CA ARG A 61 -21.82 22.64 -11.61
C ARG A 61 -23.12 23.29 -12.08
N GLU A 62 -23.29 23.40 -13.40
CA GLU A 62 -24.58 23.77 -14.03
C GLU A 62 -25.74 22.97 -13.42
N VAL A 63 -26.71 23.68 -12.87
CA VAL A 63 -27.90 23.09 -12.30
C VAL A 63 -28.66 22.36 -13.40
N ALA A 64 -28.84 21.05 -13.26
CA ALA A 64 -29.61 20.24 -14.22
C ALA A 64 -30.95 20.92 -14.54
N THR A 65 -31.19 21.19 -15.82
CA THR A 65 -32.41 21.83 -16.31
C THR A 65 -33.47 20.82 -16.74
N ASP A 66 -33.09 19.52 -16.83
CA ASP A 66 -33.98 18.45 -17.31
C ASP A 66 -33.94 17.22 -16.38
N MET A 67 -35.06 16.50 -16.30
CA MET A 67 -35.27 15.31 -15.48
C MET A 67 -34.27 14.19 -15.81
N ARG A 68 -33.90 14.01 -17.07
CA ARG A 68 -32.96 12.98 -17.50
C ARG A 68 -31.56 13.27 -16.97
N THR A 69 -31.16 14.53 -17.02
CA THR A 69 -29.85 14.99 -16.50
C THR A 69 -29.80 14.83 -14.98
N LEU A 70 -30.89 15.18 -14.27
CA LEU A 70 -30.98 15.01 -12.83
C LEU A 70 -30.90 13.52 -12.41
N THR A 71 -31.60 12.64 -13.11
CA THR A 71 -31.53 11.19 -12.86
C THR A 71 -30.12 10.66 -13.02
N ARG A 72 -29.44 11.07 -14.09
CA ARG A 72 -28.03 10.68 -14.35
C ARG A 72 -27.10 11.19 -13.23
N GLN A 73 -27.29 12.43 -12.76
CA GLN A 73 -26.49 12.99 -11.67
C GLN A 73 -26.71 12.24 -10.36
N VAL A 74 -27.95 11.90 -10.03
CA VAL A 74 -28.29 11.11 -8.82
C VAL A 74 -27.71 9.71 -8.90
N GLU A 75 -27.77 9.04 -10.05
CA GLU A 75 -27.17 7.73 -10.25
C GLU A 75 -25.63 7.79 -10.11
N GLN A 76 -25.01 8.80 -10.69
CA GLN A 76 -23.55 8.98 -10.58
C GLN A 76 -23.13 9.26 -9.14
N PHE A 77 -23.89 10.11 -8.44
CA PHE A 77 -23.66 10.37 -7.02
C PHE A 77 -23.79 9.09 -6.18
N ALA A 78 -24.82 8.30 -6.39
CA ALA A 78 -25.03 7.04 -5.69
C ALA A 78 -23.90 6.03 -5.95
N ARG A 79 -23.40 5.95 -7.20
CA ARG A 79 -22.25 5.12 -7.54
C ARG A 79 -20.97 5.58 -6.83
N ASN A 80 -20.71 6.89 -6.87
CA ASN A 80 -19.53 7.47 -6.21
C ASN A 80 -19.57 7.21 -4.69
N LYS A 81 -20.73 7.41 -4.06
CA LYS A 81 -20.90 7.14 -2.63
C LYS A 81 -20.76 5.66 -2.29
N LYS A 82 -21.24 4.78 -3.15
CA LYS A 82 -21.01 3.33 -2.96
C LYS A 82 -19.54 2.98 -2.99
N ILE A 83 -18.78 3.51 -3.96
CA ILE A 83 -17.33 3.31 -4.06
C ILE A 83 -16.62 3.86 -2.81
N GLU A 84 -16.99 5.07 -2.37
CA GLU A 84 -16.42 5.68 -1.16
C GLU A 84 -16.66 4.82 0.08
N ILE A 85 -17.90 4.36 0.28
CA ILE A 85 -18.27 3.47 1.40
C ILE A 85 -17.50 2.14 1.34
N GLU A 86 -17.36 1.53 0.16
CA GLU A 86 -16.60 0.31 -0.02
C GLU A 86 -15.10 0.53 0.28
N THR A 87 -14.56 1.66 -0.14
CA THR A 87 -13.17 2.05 0.15
C THR A 87 -12.95 2.27 1.65
N LEU A 88 -13.89 2.99 2.31
CA LEU A 88 -13.81 3.22 3.77
C LEU A 88 -13.92 1.91 4.55
N LYS A 89 -14.84 1.01 4.17
CA LYS A 89 -14.95 -0.32 4.77
C LYS A 89 -13.68 -1.15 4.57
N GLY A 90 -13.08 -1.09 3.38
CA GLY A 90 -11.80 -1.74 3.10
C GLY A 90 -10.68 -1.22 4.01
N ARG A 91 -10.58 0.12 4.18
CA ARG A 91 -9.60 0.74 5.09
C ARG A 91 -9.85 0.35 6.55
N GLU A 92 -11.11 0.30 6.98
CA GLU A 92 -11.45 -0.12 8.36
C GLU A 92 -11.09 -1.59 8.62
N ALA A 93 -11.44 -2.48 7.69
CA ALA A 93 -11.09 -3.90 7.78
C ALA A 93 -9.56 -4.08 7.84
N TYR A 94 -8.83 -3.40 6.96
CA TYR A 94 -7.38 -3.37 6.94
C TYR A 94 -6.79 -2.88 8.27
N ARG A 95 -7.32 -1.79 8.84
CA ARG A 95 -6.86 -1.25 10.14
C ARG A 95 -7.10 -2.24 11.28
N LYS A 96 -8.25 -2.93 11.29
CA LYS A 96 -8.55 -3.97 12.30
C LYS A 96 -7.59 -5.16 12.19
N GLU A 97 -7.32 -5.63 10.97
CA GLU A 97 -6.37 -6.70 10.71
C GLU A 97 -4.95 -6.29 11.13
N PHE A 98 -4.52 -5.08 10.77
CA PHE A 98 -3.24 -4.50 11.16
C PHE A 98 -3.05 -4.49 12.68
N LEU A 99 -4.02 -3.94 13.44
CA LEU A 99 -3.95 -3.90 14.90
C LEU A 99 -3.98 -5.31 15.52
N GLY A 100 -4.74 -6.24 14.93
CA GLY A 100 -4.78 -7.63 15.35
C GLY A 100 -3.43 -8.32 15.19
N ASN A 101 -2.80 -8.16 14.04
CA ASN A 101 -1.49 -8.73 13.72
C ASN A 101 -0.40 -8.17 14.64
N ILE A 102 -0.38 -6.84 14.87
CA ILE A 102 0.54 -6.19 15.82
C ILE A 102 0.38 -6.80 17.22
N SER A 103 -0.85 -6.85 17.71
CA SER A 103 -1.13 -7.39 19.04
C SER A 103 -0.60 -8.82 19.18
N HIS A 104 -0.73 -9.62 18.15
CA HIS A 104 -0.26 -11.01 18.13
C HIS A 104 1.27 -11.11 18.11
N GLU A 105 1.93 -10.30 17.25
CA GLU A 105 3.39 -10.28 17.14
C GLU A 105 4.08 -9.72 18.39
N LEU A 106 3.44 -8.80 19.12
CA LEU A 106 3.94 -8.28 20.40
C LEU A 106 3.70 -9.25 21.56
N LYS A 107 2.54 -9.91 21.64
CA LYS A 107 2.20 -10.82 22.73
C LYS A 107 3.17 -12.00 22.83
N THR A 108 3.54 -12.60 21.72
CA THR A 108 4.39 -13.78 21.69
C THR A 108 5.76 -13.57 22.36
N PRO A 109 6.60 -12.59 21.96
CA PRO A 109 7.86 -12.32 22.64
C PRO A 109 7.66 -11.81 24.06
N LEU A 110 6.61 -11.03 24.35
CA LEU A 110 6.31 -10.52 25.68
C LEU A 110 6.09 -11.66 26.67
N PHE A 111 5.19 -12.62 26.37
CA PHE A 111 4.94 -13.78 27.22
C PHE A 111 6.15 -14.71 27.34
N THR A 112 6.96 -14.77 26.28
CA THR A 112 8.22 -15.54 26.31
C THR A 112 9.21 -14.91 27.31
N VAL A 113 9.38 -13.59 27.27
CA VAL A 113 10.24 -12.84 28.22
C VAL A 113 9.71 -13.02 29.64
N GLN A 114 8.41 -12.81 29.83
CA GLN A 114 7.76 -12.96 31.13
C GLN A 114 8.00 -14.37 31.70
N GLY A 115 7.73 -15.42 30.95
CA GLY A 115 7.92 -16.79 31.40
C GLY A 115 9.36 -17.14 31.82
N TYR A 116 10.38 -16.59 31.11
CA TYR A 116 11.78 -16.76 31.51
C TYR A 116 12.09 -15.99 32.81
N ILE A 117 11.56 -14.79 32.96
CA ILE A 117 11.73 -13.98 34.18
C ILE A 117 11.03 -14.65 35.35
N ASP A 118 9.77 -15.09 35.21
CA ASP A 118 9.01 -15.76 36.25
C ASP A 118 9.74 -17.03 36.76
N THR A 119 10.24 -17.86 35.81
CA THR A 119 11.03 -19.06 36.18
C THR A 119 12.31 -18.71 36.95
N LEU A 120 12.98 -17.61 36.60
CA LEU A 120 14.14 -17.14 37.33
C LEU A 120 13.78 -16.66 38.73
N VAL A 121 12.67 -15.95 38.88
CA VAL A 121 12.16 -15.45 40.19
C VAL A 121 11.77 -16.64 41.09
N GLU A 122 11.12 -17.66 40.54
CA GLU A 122 10.73 -18.90 41.27
C GLU A 122 11.91 -19.75 41.76
N GLY A 123 13.17 -19.36 41.46
CA GLY A 123 14.33 -19.98 42.06
C GLY A 123 15.34 -20.55 41.06
N ALA A 124 15.04 -20.60 39.76
CA ALA A 124 15.96 -21.07 38.73
C ALA A 124 17.21 -20.17 38.60
N HIS A 125 17.19 -18.95 39.15
CA HIS A 125 18.34 -18.06 39.21
C HIS A 125 19.52 -18.62 40.03
N LYS A 126 19.26 -19.61 40.94
CA LYS A 126 20.32 -20.28 41.74
C LYS A 126 21.24 -21.12 40.86
N ASP A 127 20.72 -21.72 39.79
CA ASP A 127 21.55 -22.45 38.82
C ASP A 127 22.20 -21.46 37.82
N LYS A 128 23.52 -21.40 37.85
CA LYS A 128 24.31 -20.47 37.02
C LYS A 128 24.11 -20.69 35.52
N ALA A 129 23.97 -21.94 35.09
CA ALA A 129 23.78 -22.29 33.67
C ALA A 129 22.38 -21.91 33.16
N ILE A 130 21.37 -22.25 33.96
CA ILE A 130 19.96 -21.92 33.66
C ILE A 130 19.78 -20.40 33.68
N ARG A 131 20.31 -19.72 34.68
CA ARG A 131 20.26 -18.25 34.79
C ARG A 131 20.84 -17.58 33.54
N LYS A 132 22.06 -17.95 33.12
CA LYS A 132 22.69 -17.38 31.91
C LYS A 132 21.86 -17.63 30.66
N LYS A 133 21.33 -18.85 30.50
CA LYS A 133 20.49 -19.25 29.36
C LYS A 133 19.18 -18.48 29.30
N TYR A 134 18.50 -18.30 30.45
CA TYR A 134 17.19 -17.65 30.47
C TYR A 134 17.30 -16.14 30.34
N LEU A 135 18.32 -15.51 30.94
CA LEU A 135 18.60 -14.10 30.73
C LEU A 135 18.92 -13.81 29.24
N ALA A 136 19.74 -14.64 28.59
CA ALA A 136 20.03 -14.48 27.17
C ALA A 136 18.78 -14.66 26.26
N ARG A 137 17.86 -15.53 26.67
CA ARG A 137 16.59 -15.72 25.95
C ARG A 137 15.61 -14.56 26.18
N ALA A 138 15.54 -14.04 27.41
CA ALA A 138 14.75 -12.86 27.74
C ALA A 138 15.26 -11.64 26.98
N GLN A 139 16.60 -11.44 26.94
CA GLN A 139 17.22 -10.37 26.16
C GLN A 139 16.83 -10.43 24.67
N LYS A 140 16.92 -11.61 24.03
CA LYS A 140 16.48 -11.79 22.64
C LYS A 140 15.00 -11.47 22.44
N GLY A 141 14.16 -11.75 23.43
CA GLY A 141 12.74 -11.39 23.38
C GLY A 141 12.52 -9.89 23.41
N VAL A 142 13.28 -9.17 24.27
CA VAL A 142 13.26 -7.70 24.33
C VAL A 142 13.77 -7.08 23.02
N GLU A 143 14.90 -7.56 22.49
CA GLU A 143 15.42 -7.12 21.19
C GLU A 143 14.37 -7.27 20.09
N ARG A 144 13.67 -8.42 20.06
CA ARG A 144 12.59 -8.62 19.09
C ARG A 144 11.43 -7.63 19.27
N LEU A 145 11.02 -7.33 20.52
CA LEU A 145 9.99 -6.31 20.78
C LEU A 145 10.42 -4.94 20.28
N THR A 146 11.66 -4.57 20.53
CA THR A 146 12.24 -3.30 20.04
C THR A 146 12.19 -3.21 18.52
N TYR A 147 12.56 -4.29 17.80
CA TYR A 147 12.44 -4.32 16.33
C TYR A 147 11.00 -4.11 15.86
N ILE A 148 10.04 -4.81 16.47
CA ILE A 148 8.64 -4.69 16.07
C ILE A 148 8.12 -3.27 16.31
N VAL A 149 8.46 -2.64 17.44
CA VAL A 149 8.05 -1.27 17.76
C VAL A 149 8.66 -0.27 16.78
N ASN A 150 9.95 -0.40 16.45
CA ASN A 150 10.61 0.46 15.48
C ASN A 150 10.01 0.30 14.07
N ASP A 151 9.73 -0.94 13.63
CA ASP A 151 9.06 -1.22 12.37
C ASP A 151 7.67 -0.57 12.33
N MET A 152 6.93 -0.60 13.45
CA MET A 152 5.61 0.04 13.56
C MET A 152 5.69 1.57 13.49
N ASP A 153 6.62 2.19 14.23
CA ASP A 153 6.82 3.64 14.20
C ASP A 153 7.12 4.09 12.76
N MET A 154 7.98 3.35 12.07
CA MET A 154 8.29 3.58 10.68
C MET A 154 7.05 3.52 9.79
N ILE A 155 6.26 2.44 9.88
CA ILE A 155 5.05 2.29 9.08
C ILE A 155 4.05 3.40 9.37
N THR A 156 3.91 3.82 10.61
CA THR A 156 3.00 4.91 11.00
C THR A 156 3.42 6.24 10.37
N LYS A 157 4.72 6.56 10.38
CA LYS A 157 5.26 7.75 9.70
C LYS A 157 5.01 7.70 8.18
N LEU A 158 5.18 6.53 7.58
CA LEU A 158 4.91 6.30 6.16
C LEU A 158 3.43 6.49 5.77
N GLU A 159 2.49 6.08 6.64
CA GLU A 159 1.05 6.25 6.38
C GLU A 159 0.60 7.71 6.39
N VAL A 160 1.23 8.53 7.21
CA VAL A 160 0.92 9.96 7.30
C VAL A 160 1.55 10.75 6.15
N GLY A 161 2.44 10.12 5.35
CA GLY A 161 3.19 10.81 4.30
C GLY A 161 4.26 11.75 4.84
N ASP A 162 4.64 11.58 6.10
CA ASP A 162 5.54 12.46 6.86
C ASP A 162 7.00 11.96 6.82
N MET A 163 7.39 11.33 5.70
CA MET A 163 8.79 11.00 5.48
C MET A 163 9.53 12.22 4.91
N ASN A 164 10.03 13.06 5.81
CA ASN A 164 11.05 14.02 5.44
C ASN A 164 12.36 13.28 5.17
N LEU A 165 12.57 12.88 3.90
CA LEU A 165 13.81 12.22 3.47
C LEU A 165 14.97 13.22 3.51
N ALA A 166 16.06 12.84 4.16
CA ALA A 166 17.31 13.59 4.19
C ALA A 166 18.20 13.13 3.03
N HIS A 167 17.92 13.60 1.81
CA HIS A 167 18.74 13.24 0.64
C HIS A 167 20.15 13.76 0.79
N THR A 168 21.11 12.89 0.55
CA THR A 168 22.56 13.17 0.54
C THR A 168 23.22 12.36 -0.56
N ASP A 169 24.36 12.86 -1.04
CA ASP A 169 25.18 12.12 -1.99
C ASP A 169 26.14 11.21 -1.22
N PHE A 170 26.16 9.92 -1.57
CA PHE A 170 27.04 8.94 -0.95
C PHE A 170 27.41 7.80 -1.90
N ASP A 171 28.52 7.14 -1.62
CA ASP A 171 28.94 5.96 -2.36
C ASP A 171 28.14 4.72 -1.90
N ILE A 172 27.37 4.13 -2.84
CA ILE A 172 26.55 2.96 -2.57
C ILE A 172 27.42 1.71 -2.36
N ILE A 173 28.61 1.62 -2.98
CA ILE A 173 29.55 0.49 -2.80
C ILE A 173 30.06 0.47 -1.37
N GLU A 174 30.50 1.64 -0.87
CA GLU A 174 30.95 1.76 0.52
C GLU A 174 29.84 1.37 1.51
N LEU A 175 28.61 1.84 1.27
CA LEU A 175 27.46 1.49 2.11
C LEU A 175 27.18 -0.01 2.14
N ILE A 176 27.23 -0.69 0.98
CA ILE A 176 27.00 -2.14 0.90
C ILE A 176 28.11 -2.89 1.63
N ASN A 177 29.38 -2.49 1.49
CA ASN A 177 30.49 -3.10 2.22
C ASN A 177 30.28 -3.00 3.74
N GLN A 178 29.90 -1.82 4.27
CA GLN A 178 29.60 -1.64 5.69
C GLN A 178 28.48 -2.58 6.16
N ILE A 179 27.48 -2.82 5.32
CA ILE A 179 26.37 -3.73 5.63
C ILE A 179 26.82 -5.19 5.56
N PHE A 180 27.69 -5.57 4.61
CA PHE A 180 28.28 -6.90 4.54
C PHE A 180 29.05 -7.22 5.83
N ASP A 181 29.91 -6.31 6.28
CA ASP A 181 30.66 -6.46 7.54
C ASP A 181 29.72 -6.65 8.74
N GLN A 182 28.63 -5.88 8.79
CA GLN A 182 27.62 -5.98 9.86
C GLN A 182 26.96 -7.38 9.89
N PHE A 183 26.73 -7.99 8.73
CA PHE A 183 26.03 -9.27 8.63
C PHE A 183 26.95 -10.49 8.46
N GLU A 184 28.26 -10.31 8.34
CA GLU A 184 29.26 -11.38 8.15
C GLU A 184 29.07 -12.53 9.14
N MET A 185 29.05 -12.22 10.44
CA MET A 185 28.89 -13.24 11.49
C MET A 185 27.53 -13.99 11.40
N LYS A 186 26.49 -13.33 10.91
CA LYS A 186 25.15 -13.93 10.77
C LYS A 186 25.11 -14.83 9.54
N ALA A 187 25.69 -14.41 8.43
CA ALA A 187 25.83 -15.19 7.21
C ALA A 187 26.74 -16.42 7.43
N ALA A 188 27.87 -16.25 8.12
CA ALA A 188 28.81 -17.32 8.44
C ALA A 188 28.15 -18.46 9.26
N LYS A 189 27.19 -18.20 10.14
CA LYS A 189 26.44 -19.24 10.87
C LYS A 189 25.67 -20.19 9.97
N LYS A 190 25.21 -19.72 8.80
CA LYS A 190 24.54 -20.52 7.76
C LYS A 190 25.52 -20.89 6.62
N LYS A 191 26.78 -20.46 6.72
CA LYS A 191 27.80 -20.60 5.67
C LYS A 191 27.35 -19.97 4.34
N ILE A 192 26.71 -18.83 4.41
CA ILE A 192 26.30 -18.05 3.25
C ILE A 192 27.39 -17.03 2.96
N SER A 193 27.81 -16.94 1.70
CA SER A 193 28.76 -15.93 1.22
C SER A 193 28.00 -14.68 0.78
N LEU A 194 28.43 -13.52 1.27
CA LEU A 194 27.94 -12.22 0.79
C LEU A 194 29.00 -11.68 -0.18
N VAL A 195 28.64 -11.44 -1.43
CA VAL A 195 29.59 -11.05 -2.48
C VAL A 195 28.97 -10.01 -3.41
N PHE A 196 29.82 -9.24 -4.07
CA PHE A 196 29.42 -8.52 -5.27
C PHE A 196 29.53 -9.44 -6.49
N ASP A 197 28.75 -9.18 -7.52
CA ASP A 197 28.80 -9.88 -8.82
C ASP A 197 30.12 -9.66 -9.56
N MET A 198 30.72 -8.47 -9.36
CA MET A 198 32.00 -8.07 -9.95
C MET A 198 32.79 -7.18 -8.99
N ILE A 199 34.03 -6.87 -9.38
CA ILE A 199 34.88 -5.93 -8.64
C ILE A 199 34.55 -4.51 -9.11
N TYR A 200 34.04 -3.69 -8.20
CA TYR A 200 33.82 -2.27 -8.44
C TYR A 200 35.06 -1.49 -8.03
N THR A 201 35.74 -0.84 -9.00
CA THR A 201 36.96 -0.06 -8.77
C THR A 201 36.67 1.39 -8.47
N ASP A 202 35.60 1.90 -9.01
CA ASP A 202 35.21 3.31 -8.88
C ASP A 202 33.95 3.46 -8.00
N PRO A 203 33.85 4.54 -7.22
CA PRO A 203 32.67 4.79 -6.41
C PRO A 203 31.43 5.06 -7.30
N ILE A 204 30.29 4.56 -6.89
CA ILE A 204 29.00 4.85 -7.54
C ILE A 204 28.20 5.76 -6.62
N MET A 205 28.20 7.06 -6.97
CA MET A 205 27.51 8.08 -6.19
C MET A 205 26.03 8.09 -6.46
N VAL A 206 25.19 8.04 -5.40
CA VAL A 206 23.74 8.08 -5.46
C VAL A 206 23.19 9.21 -4.61
N HIS A 207 22.06 9.79 -5.04
CA HIS A 207 21.34 10.86 -4.34
C HIS A 207 20.11 10.29 -3.63
N ALA A 208 20.21 10.01 -2.34
CA ALA A 208 19.15 9.36 -1.55
C ALA A 208 19.30 9.62 -0.06
N ASP A 209 18.31 9.20 0.75
CA ASP A 209 18.47 9.14 2.19
C ASP A 209 19.31 7.91 2.58
N LYS A 210 20.58 8.14 2.96
CA LYS A 210 21.56 7.10 3.26
C LYS A 210 21.06 6.11 4.32
N GLU A 211 20.44 6.59 5.40
CA GLU A 211 19.95 5.73 6.49
C GLU A 211 18.81 4.83 6.03
N ARG A 212 17.91 5.37 5.19
CA ARG A 212 16.78 4.62 4.64
C ARG A 212 17.24 3.59 3.61
N ILE A 213 18.17 3.93 2.75
CA ILE A 213 18.73 2.96 1.80
C ILE A 213 19.53 1.88 2.53
N GLN A 214 20.27 2.22 3.58
CA GLN A 214 20.90 1.22 4.45
C GLN A 214 19.86 0.26 5.02
N GLN A 215 18.71 0.75 5.50
CA GLN A 215 17.62 -0.07 6.01
C GLN A 215 17.01 -0.98 4.93
N VAL A 216 16.86 -0.49 3.69
CA VAL A 216 16.40 -1.30 2.54
C VAL A 216 17.34 -2.47 2.31
N ILE A 217 18.63 -2.19 2.12
CA ILE A 217 19.64 -3.22 1.81
C ILE A 217 19.76 -4.21 2.97
N ALA A 218 19.78 -3.73 4.21
CA ALA A 218 19.81 -4.59 5.40
C ALA A 218 18.62 -5.54 5.47
N ASN A 219 17.40 -5.07 5.18
CA ASN A 219 16.20 -5.90 5.15
C ASN A 219 16.27 -6.98 4.05
N LEU A 220 16.75 -6.63 2.87
CA LEU A 220 16.91 -7.59 1.77
C LEU A 220 17.97 -8.65 2.10
N LEU A 221 19.14 -8.25 2.64
CA LEU A 221 20.19 -9.18 3.06
C LEU A 221 19.74 -10.07 4.22
N VAL A 222 19.00 -9.53 5.19
CA VAL A 222 18.43 -10.35 6.28
C VAL A 222 17.48 -11.40 5.73
N ASN A 223 16.65 -11.07 4.75
CA ASN A 223 15.76 -12.02 4.10
C ASN A 223 16.55 -13.07 3.32
N SER A 224 17.54 -12.67 2.54
CA SER A 224 18.39 -13.58 1.79
C SER A 224 19.13 -14.56 2.73
N ILE A 225 19.75 -14.08 3.82
CA ILE A 225 20.40 -14.96 4.82
C ILE A 225 19.38 -15.88 5.49
N LYS A 226 18.17 -15.39 5.76
CA LYS A 226 17.14 -16.15 6.45
C LYS A 226 16.58 -17.29 5.61
N TYR A 227 16.29 -17.04 4.34
CA TYR A 227 15.68 -17.99 3.41
C TYR A 227 16.71 -18.67 2.48
N GLY A 228 17.97 -18.25 2.57
CA GLY A 228 19.09 -18.85 1.84
C GLY A 228 19.37 -20.28 2.26
N LYS A 229 19.86 -21.08 1.32
CA LYS A 229 20.33 -22.45 1.56
C LYS A 229 21.65 -22.42 2.34
N THR A 230 21.90 -23.44 3.14
CA THR A 230 23.21 -23.63 3.78
C THR A 230 24.29 -23.80 2.70
N ASN A 231 25.44 -23.14 2.85
CA ASN A 231 26.49 -22.98 1.85
C ASN A 231 26.02 -22.24 0.57
N GLY A 232 25.03 -21.36 0.71
CA GLY A 232 24.51 -20.52 -0.36
C GLY A 232 25.33 -19.26 -0.59
N THR A 233 24.86 -18.48 -1.55
CA THR A 233 25.46 -17.18 -1.89
C THR A 233 24.35 -16.12 -1.97
N THR A 234 24.63 -14.94 -1.44
CA THR A 234 23.88 -13.72 -1.70
C THR A 234 24.77 -12.79 -2.48
N GLU A 235 24.37 -12.46 -3.67
CA GLU A 235 25.09 -11.60 -4.60
C GLU A 235 24.42 -10.24 -4.70
N VAL A 236 25.21 -9.18 -4.72
CA VAL A 236 24.73 -7.82 -4.96
C VAL A 236 25.35 -7.29 -6.24
N ALA A 237 24.50 -6.91 -7.19
CA ALA A 237 24.88 -6.33 -8.47
C ALA A 237 24.36 -4.89 -8.60
N ILE A 238 25.12 -4.04 -9.27
CA ILE A 238 24.72 -2.67 -9.58
C ILE A 238 24.93 -2.43 -11.06
N GLU A 239 23.88 -2.00 -11.74
CA GLU A 239 23.92 -1.72 -13.16
C GLU A 239 23.44 -0.29 -13.43
N ASP A 240 24.08 0.39 -14.38
CA ASP A 240 23.65 1.69 -14.83
C ASP A 240 22.38 1.57 -15.69
N LEU A 241 21.43 2.46 -15.43
CA LEU A 241 20.22 2.62 -16.22
C LEU A 241 20.24 3.95 -16.99
N ILE A 242 19.34 4.05 -17.96
CA ILE A 242 19.05 5.34 -18.61
C ILE A 242 18.50 6.36 -17.60
N ASN A 243 18.53 7.65 -17.95
CA ASN A 243 17.98 8.74 -17.12
C ASN A 243 18.68 8.95 -15.77
N ASN A 244 20.01 8.83 -15.73
CA ASN A 244 20.83 9.07 -14.54
C ASN A 244 20.41 8.22 -13.33
N LYS A 245 20.08 6.95 -13.56
CA LYS A 245 19.69 6.00 -12.51
C LYS A 245 20.58 4.76 -12.50
N ILE A 246 20.56 4.08 -11.37
CA ILE A 246 21.09 2.73 -11.24
C ILE A 246 19.99 1.76 -10.84
N ILE A 247 20.19 0.49 -11.10
CA ILE A 247 19.42 -0.60 -10.47
C ILE A 247 20.36 -1.42 -9.59
N LEU A 248 19.97 -1.63 -8.34
CA LEU A 248 20.66 -2.49 -7.40
C LEU A 248 19.87 -3.79 -7.28
N ARG A 249 20.53 -4.93 -7.45
CA ARG A 249 19.95 -6.27 -7.35
C ARG A 249 20.56 -7.01 -6.17
N VAL A 250 19.72 -7.67 -5.40
CA VAL A 250 20.12 -8.60 -4.33
C VAL A 250 19.56 -9.96 -4.70
N THR A 251 20.44 -10.85 -5.11
CA THR A 251 20.11 -12.19 -5.61
C THR A 251 20.56 -13.26 -4.63
N ASP A 252 19.69 -14.17 -4.25
CA ASP A 252 20.00 -15.33 -3.44
C ASP A 252 19.69 -16.64 -4.20
N ASN A 253 20.45 -17.70 -3.90
CA ASN A 253 20.20 -19.05 -4.38
C ASN A 253 19.44 -19.90 -3.33
N GLY A 254 18.53 -19.28 -2.60
CA GLY A 254 17.77 -19.87 -1.51
C GLY A 254 16.60 -20.77 -1.96
N GLU A 255 15.57 -20.82 -1.11
CA GLU A 255 14.40 -21.67 -1.35
C GLU A 255 13.51 -21.16 -2.50
N GLY A 256 13.64 -19.87 -2.85
CA GLY A 256 12.75 -19.21 -3.81
C GLY A 256 11.33 -19.04 -3.29
N ILE A 257 10.49 -18.42 -4.10
CA ILE A 257 9.12 -18.04 -3.76
C ILE A 257 8.18 -18.51 -4.87
N ASP A 258 7.08 -19.15 -4.49
CA ASP A 258 6.04 -19.51 -5.44
C ASP A 258 5.39 -18.26 -6.06
N LYS A 259 5.20 -18.27 -7.38
CA LYS A 259 4.66 -17.13 -8.15
C LYS A 259 3.31 -16.62 -7.65
N THR A 260 2.51 -17.48 -7.03
CA THR A 260 1.20 -17.11 -6.46
C THR A 260 1.32 -16.14 -5.28
N PHE A 261 2.46 -16.13 -4.58
CA PHE A 261 2.72 -15.26 -3.43
C PHE A 261 3.39 -13.93 -3.80
N ILE A 262 4.03 -13.85 -4.98
CA ILE A 262 4.78 -12.64 -5.41
C ILE A 262 3.94 -11.34 -5.29
N PRO A 263 2.68 -11.29 -5.75
CA PRO A 263 1.88 -10.07 -5.65
C PRO A 263 1.64 -9.57 -4.22
N ARG A 264 1.78 -10.47 -3.25
CA ARG A 264 1.49 -10.22 -1.84
C ARG A 264 2.71 -10.01 -0.95
N LEU A 265 3.92 -10.20 -1.47
CA LEU A 265 5.17 -10.15 -0.69
C LEU A 265 5.38 -8.83 0.05
N PHE A 266 4.89 -7.74 -0.50
CA PHE A 266 4.99 -6.41 0.06
C PHE A 266 3.79 -6.01 0.95
N GLU A 267 2.80 -6.92 1.13
CA GLU A 267 1.74 -6.71 2.11
C GLU A 267 2.30 -6.79 3.54
N ARG A 268 1.81 -5.96 4.43
CA ARG A 268 2.23 -5.95 5.84
C ARG A 268 1.84 -7.24 6.53
N PHE A 269 2.74 -7.81 7.35
CA PHE A 269 2.58 -9.07 8.06
C PHE A 269 2.41 -10.30 7.15
N PHE A 270 2.55 -10.14 5.84
CA PHE A 270 2.47 -11.27 4.93
C PHE A 270 3.71 -12.16 5.08
N ARG A 271 3.48 -13.46 5.07
CA ARG A 271 4.50 -14.51 5.14
C ARG A 271 4.01 -15.71 4.35
N VAL A 272 4.87 -16.24 3.49
CA VAL A 272 4.57 -17.42 2.67
C VAL A 272 4.29 -18.65 3.57
N ASP A 273 5.02 -18.78 4.67
CA ASP A 273 4.87 -19.91 5.60
C ASP A 273 4.54 -19.44 7.01
N ARG A 274 3.31 -19.77 7.48
CA ARG A 274 2.86 -19.46 8.84
C ARG A 274 3.39 -20.43 9.90
N THR A 275 3.84 -21.63 9.52
CA THR A 275 4.15 -22.73 10.44
C THR A 275 5.65 -22.99 10.63
N GLY A 276 6.46 -22.95 9.59
CA GLY A 276 7.90 -23.24 9.63
C GLY A 276 8.77 -22.09 10.11
N SER A 277 8.45 -20.87 9.71
CA SER A 277 9.25 -19.69 9.96
C SER A 277 9.10 -19.07 11.36
N ARG A 278 8.23 -19.63 12.25
CA ARG A 278 8.17 -19.22 13.67
C ARG A 278 9.50 -19.41 14.38
N LYS A 279 10.32 -20.40 13.99
CA LYS A 279 11.62 -20.65 14.58
C LYS A 279 12.69 -19.63 14.19
N GLU A 280 12.59 -19.05 13.00
CA GLU A 280 13.60 -18.11 12.47
C GLU A 280 13.24 -16.61 12.67
N GLY A 281 12.04 -16.32 13.20
CA GLY A 281 11.61 -14.94 13.51
C GLY A 281 11.32 -14.10 12.26
N GLY A 282 10.67 -12.98 12.45
CA GLY A 282 10.33 -12.01 11.41
C GLY A 282 8.91 -11.50 11.61
N SER A 283 8.73 -10.18 11.57
CA SER A 283 7.44 -9.51 11.74
C SER A 283 6.56 -9.59 10.48
N GLY A 284 7.15 -9.88 9.31
CA GLY A 284 6.47 -9.71 8.01
C GLY A 284 6.32 -8.25 7.59
N LEU A 285 7.04 -7.34 8.25
CA LEU A 285 7.01 -5.91 7.95
C LEU A 285 8.19 -5.48 7.06
N GLY A 286 9.30 -6.20 7.08
CA GLY A 286 10.54 -5.79 6.41
C GLY A 286 10.38 -5.48 4.92
N LEU A 287 9.71 -6.33 4.13
CA LEU A 287 9.49 -6.06 2.69
C LEU A 287 8.49 -4.93 2.46
N ALA A 288 7.48 -4.77 3.32
CA ALA A 288 6.57 -3.63 3.25
C ALA A 288 7.33 -2.31 3.50
N ILE A 289 8.24 -2.29 4.48
CA ILE A 289 9.11 -1.14 4.76
C ILE A 289 10.01 -0.85 3.55
N VAL A 290 10.64 -1.87 2.97
CA VAL A 290 11.47 -1.73 1.76
C VAL A 290 10.69 -1.04 0.64
N LYS A 291 9.51 -1.55 0.30
CA LYS A 291 8.66 -0.96 -0.73
C LYS A 291 8.34 0.50 -0.45
N HIS A 292 7.91 0.81 0.76
CA HIS A 292 7.54 2.18 1.13
C HIS A 292 8.72 3.15 1.09
N ILE A 293 9.91 2.73 1.54
CA ILE A 293 11.11 3.57 1.45
C ILE A 293 11.43 3.88 -0.01
N ILE A 294 11.43 2.87 -0.88
CA ILE A 294 11.74 3.04 -2.30
C ILE A 294 10.69 3.91 -2.99
N GLU A 295 9.39 3.69 -2.71
CA GLU A 295 8.31 4.53 -3.24
C GLU A 295 8.40 5.99 -2.74
N ALA A 296 8.84 6.23 -1.50
CA ALA A 296 9.06 7.57 -0.96
C ALA A 296 10.22 8.31 -1.66
N HIS A 297 11.21 7.58 -2.21
CA HIS A 297 12.25 8.13 -3.06
C HIS A 297 11.79 8.33 -4.53
N ASN A 298 10.50 8.12 -4.85
CA ASN A 298 9.95 8.11 -6.22
C ASN A 298 10.60 7.04 -7.12
N GLU A 299 11.09 5.97 -6.52
CA GLU A 299 11.76 4.87 -7.17
C GLU A 299 10.91 3.59 -7.16
N ARG A 300 11.39 2.53 -7.82
CA ARG A 300 10.64 1.29 -7.99
C ARG A 300 11.39 0.10 -7.44
N ILE A 301 10.65 -0.84 -6.85
CA ILE A 301 11.14 -2.14 -6.43
C ILE A 301 10.52 -3.24 -7.28
N TYR A 302 11.33 -4.25 -7.60
CA TYR A 302 10.94 -5.42 -8.38
C TYR A 302 11.33 -6.68 -7.63
N VAL A 303 10.68 -7.77 -7.98
CA VAL A 303 11.00 -9.10 -7.47
C VAL A 303 10.84 -10.12 -8.59
N ASP A 304 11.83 -10.97 -8.75
CA ASP A 304 11.76 -12.19 -9.55
C ASP A 304 12.20 -13.37 -8.70
N SER A 305 11.47 -14.48 -8.76
CA SER A 305 11.76 -15.63 -7.94
C SER A 305 11.16 -16.90 -8.52
N GLU A 306 11.90 -17.99 -8.36
CA GLU A 306 11.47 -19.33 -8.74
C GLU A 306 11.71 -20.30 -7.59
N LEU A 307 10.65 -21.03 -7.23
CA LEU A 307 10.67 -21.99 -6.13
C LEU A 307 11.75 -23.06 -6.35
N GLY A 308 12.62 -23.23 -5.37
CA GLY A 308 13.74 -24.18 -5.42
C GLY A 308 15.01 -23.63 -6.08
N ILE A 309 14.95 -22.47 -6.77
CA ILE A 309 16.11 -21.82 -7.41
C ILE A 309 16.64 -20.71 -6.55
N GLY A 310 15.85 -19.69 -6.25
CA GLY A 310 16.24 -18.53 -5.47
C GLY A 310 15.35 -17.32 -5.72
N SER A 311 15.77 -16.16 -5.21
CA SER A 311 15.02 -14.90 -5.35
C SER A 311 15.97 -13.75 -5.70
N GLU A 312 15.49 -12.85 -6.54
CA GLU A 312 16.11 -11.56 -6.83
C GLU A 312 15.14 -10.44 -6.43
N PHE A 313 15.63 -9.53 -5.60
CA PHE A 313 14.97 -8.27 -5.28
C PHE A 313 15.81 -7.15 -5.86
N SER A 314 15.19 -6.28 -6.68
CA SER A 314 15.92 -5.20 -7.31
C SER A 314 15.15 -3.88 -7.16
N PHE A 315 15.88 -2.79 -7.01
CA PHE A 315 15.30 -1.46 -6.90
C PHE A 315 16.17 -0.41 -7.60
N THR A 316 15.52 0.67 -8.02
CA THR A 316 16.19 1.78 -8.70
C THR A 316 16.59 2.86 -7.70
N LEU A 317 17.64 3.60 -8.02
CA LEU A 317 18.08 4.82 -7.32
C LEU A 317 18.55 5.85 -8.33
N GLU A 318 18.41 7.13 -7.98
CA GLU A 318 18.97 8.24 -8.73
C GLU A 318 20.48 8.35 -8.46
N LYS A 319 21.29 8.50 -9.53
CA LYS A 319 22.72 8.82 -9.37
C LYS A 319 22.84 10.27 -8.92
N ALA A 320 23.80 10.54 -8.06
CA ALA A 320 24.19 11.92 -7.79
C ALA A 320 24.65 12.57 -9.11
N ASP A 321 24.24 13.81 -9.32
CA ASP A 321 24.73 14.55 -10.48
C ASP A 321 26.27 14.61 -10.39
N SER A 322 26.92 14.15 -11.45
CA SER A 322 28.37 14.36 -11.56
C SER A 322 28.60 15.87 -11.51
N ILE A 323 29.18 16.34 -10.39
CA ILE A 323 29.64 17.72 -10.32
C ILE A 323 30.62 17.88 -11.48
N ASN A 324 30.15 18.56 -12.54
CA ASN A 324 30.99 18.90 -13.66
C ASN A 324 31.89 20.06 -13.16
N PRO A 325 33.18 19.87 -12.93
CA PRO A 325 34.05 20.90 -12.33
C PRO A 325 34.32 22.10 -13.27
N ILE A 326 33.56 22.23 -14.36
CA ILE A 326 33.79 23.23 -15.42
C ILE A 326 33.16 24.60 -15.11
N ASN A 327 32.34 24.76 -14.06
CA ASN A 327 31.64 26.03 -13.86
C ASN A 327 32.26 26.99 -12.81
N GLU A 328 33.37 26.65 -12.15
CA GLU A 328 34.04 27.61 -11.24
C GLU A 328 35.09 28.53 -11.90
N GLU A 329 35.52 28.25 -13.13
CA GLU A 329 36.51 29.13 -13.84
C GLU A 329 35.90 30.25 -14.70
N LEU A 330 34.56 30.36 -14.79
CA LEU A 330 33.91 31.41 -15.62
C LEU A 330 33.44 32.63 -14.82
N PHE A 331 33.65 32.69 -13.52
CA PHE A 331 33.29 33.82 -12.66
C PHE A 331 34.42 34.30 -11.73
N SER A 332 35.67 34.06 -12.09
CA SER A 332 36.83 34.68 -11.44
C SER A 332 37.38 35.83 -12.28
#